data_50def784499e6bc0b93aa1d1fd83c8a6
#
_entry.id   50def784499e6bc0b93aa1d1fd83c8a6
#
_cell.length_a   1.000
_cell.length_b   1.000
_cell.length_c   1.000
_cell.angle_alpha   90.00
_cell.angle_beta   90.00
_cell.angle_gamma   90.00
#
_symmetry.space_group_name_H-M   'P 1'
#
loop_
_entity.id
_entity.type
_entity.pdbx_description
1 polymer ?
#
loop_
_entity_poly.entity_id
_entity_poly.type
_entity_poly.pdbx_seq_one_letter_code
_entity_poly.pdbx_strand_id
1 'polypeptide(L)'
;MKISPLNEKHVALNAKMADFGGWMMPIEYPGAGVLAEHAAVRERVGIFDVSHLGKASVKGPGALAFLNRCLTNDLTKISDGSAQYTLLCTPTGGVVDDLIAYRNGESDFFLVPNASNTTDVVAVLQSCAPDEITVTNLHMEYAVLAVQGPLAPKVLESLGINTDIDYMAFDHVTIAGADVILCRTGYTGELGYELLPLTKDAVAVWEALADAIKPLNGLVCGLGARDTLRTEMGYPLHGHELSLEISPVEASAGWAVGWKKDSFLGSDVLTAQKAGAAKRKSMALKSLDRG
;
A
#
# COMPACT_ATOMS: atom_id res chain seq x y z
N MET A 1 -1.85 21.62 0.03
CA MET A 1 -2.55 20.31 0.03
C MET A 1 -2.49 19.75 -1.38
N LYS A 2 -2.09 18.48 -1.52
CA LYS A 2 -2.07 17.79 -2.81
C LYS A 2 -3.48 17.30 -3.16
N ILE A 3 -3.74 17.08 -4.45
CA ILE A 3 -5.01 16.53 -4.93
C ILE A 3 -4.75 15.29 -5.79
N SER A 4 -5.66 14.32 -5.72
CA SER A 4 -5.63 13.13 -6.59
C SER A 4 -5.91 13.53 -8.05
N PRO A 5 -5.37 12.81 -9.04
CA PRO A 5 -5.76 12.97 -10.44
C PRO A 5 -7.25 12.71 -10.68
N LEU A 6 -7.93 12.06 -9.75
CA LEU A 6 -9.38 11.76 -9.79
C LEU A 6 -10.23 12.74 -8.99
N ASN A 7 -9.66 13.83 -8.47
CA ASN A 7 -10.37 14.77 -7.61
C ASN A 7 -11.69 15.28 -8.23
N GLU A 8 -11.68 15.62 -9.52
CA GLU A 8 -12.90 16.09 -10.21
C GLU A 8 -13.97 14.98 -10.27
N LYS A 9 -13.58 13.72 -10.39
CA LYS A 9 -14.50 12.58 -10.37
C LYS A 9 -15.16 12.41 -9.00
N HIS A 10 -14.38 12.57 -7.92
CA HIS A 10 -14.91 12.50 -6.55
C HIS A 10 -15.87 13.67 -6.25
N VAL A 11 -15.51 14.89 -6.68
CA VAL A 11 -16.38 16.06 -6.55
C VAL A 11 -17.68 15.88 -7.34
N ALA A 12 -17.61 15.37 -8.58
CA ALA A 12 -18.80 15.09 -9.39
C ALA A 12 -19.73 14.03 -8.78
N LEU A 13 -19.17 13.09 -8.00
CA LEU A 13 -19.91 12.10 -7.23
C LEU A 13 -20.38 12.63 -5.85
N ASN A 14 -20.17 13.92 -5.57
CA ASN A 14 -20.47 14.56 -4.29
C ASN A 14 -19.82 13.87 -3.08
N ALA A 15 -18.61 13.32 -3.25
CA ALA A 15 -17.87 12.69 -2.17
C ALA A 15 -17.61 13.69 -1.02
N LYS A 16 -17.69 13.20 0.21
CA LYS A 16 -17.21 13.94 1.36
C LYS A 16 -15.69 13.91 1.35
N MET A 17 -15.08 15.03 1.03
CA MET A 17 -13.64 15.20 0.92
C MET A 17 -13.04 15.67 2.23
N ALA A 18 -11.85 15.17 2.59
CA ALA A 18 -11.07 15.63 3.75
C ALA A 18 -9.56 15.53 3.49
N ASP A 19 -8.78 16.20 4.33
CA ASP A 19 -7.33 16.04 4.39
C ASP A 19 -6.98 14.63 4.91
N PHE A 20 -6.18 13.92 4.14
CA PHE A 20 -5.62 12.65 4.52
C PHE A 20 -4.12 12.61 4.15
N GLY A 21 -3.27 12.75 5.15
CA GLY A 21 -1.81 12.76 4.94
C GLY A 21 -1.31 13.86 3.99
N GLY A 22 -1.94 15.05 4.01
CA GLY A 22 -1.61 16.18 3.17
C GLY A 22 -2.24 16.15 1.77
N TRP A 23 -3.16 15.20 1.53
CA TRP A 23 -3.93 15.06 0.29
C TRP A 23 -5.42 15.29 0.54
N MET A 24 -6.10 15.97 -0.39
CA MET A 24 -7.56 16.02 -0.40
C MET A 24 -8.11 14.71 -0.98
N MET A 25 -8.71 13.87 -0.14
CA MET A 25 -9.16 12.53 -0.50
C MET A 25 -10.63 12.29 -0.14
N PRO A 26 -11.35 11.42 -0.89
CA PRO A 26 -12.72 11.05 -0.57
C PRO A 26 -12.76 10.14 0.67
N ILE A 27 -13.56 10.51 1.65
CA ILE A 27 -13.76 9.74 2.89
C ILE A 27 -14.95 8.80 2.77
N GLU A 28 -16.05 9.26 2.16
CA GLU A 28 -17.27 8.49 1.90
C GLU A 28 -18.07 9.12 0.76
N TYR A 29 -18.96 8.33 0.16
CA TYR A 29 -19.86 8.79 -0.91
C TYR A 29 -21.31 8.85 -0.43
N PRO A 30 -22.09 9.86 -0.87
CA PRO A 30 -23.49 10.03 -0.46
C PRO A 30 -24.34 8.86 -0.94
N GLY A 31 -25.35 8.51 -0.13
CA GLY A 31 -26.26 7.42 -0.41
C GLY A 31 -25.78 6.05 0.07
N ALA A 32 -24.47 5.80 0.10
CA ALA A 32 -23.88 4.57 0.65
C ALA A 32 -23.37 4.82 2.08
N GLY A 33 -22.39 5.71 2.21
CA GLY A 33 -21.66 5.95 3.46
C GLY A 33 -20.75 4.78 3.83
N VAL A 34 -19.91 5.01 4.85
CA VAL A 34 -18.84 4.09 5.26
C VAL A 34 -19.33 2.65 5.45
N LEU A 35 -20.49 2.43 6.10
CA LEU A 35 -20.98 1.08 6.41
C LEU A 35 -21.39 0.31 5.15
N ALA A 36 -22.08 0.94 4.21
CA ALA A 36 -22.50 0.26 2.98
C ALA A 36 -21.31 0.04 2.02
N GLU A 37 -20.36 0.96 1.98
CA GLU A 37 -19.10 0.81 1.25
C GLU A 37 -18.28 -0.35 1.80
N HIS A 38 -18.14 -0.45 3.13
CA HIS A 38 -17.51 -1.58 3.81
C HIS A 38 -18.21 -2.91 3.46
N ALA A 39 -19.53 -2.97 3.59
CA ALA A 39 -20.29 -4.17 3.27
C ALA A 39 -20.16 -4.57 1.80
N ALA A 40 -20.10 -3.59 0.88
CA ALA A 40 -19.88 -3.87 -0.55
C ALA A 40 -18.54 -4.57 -0.79
N VAL A 41 -17.48 -4.18 -0.09
CA VAL A 41 -16.16 -4.84 -0.18
C VAL A 41 -16.20 -6.25 0.39
N ARG A 42 -16.89 -6.48 1.52
CA ARG A 42 -17.00 -7.81 2.13
C ARG A 42 -17.83 -8.78 1.30
N GLU A 43 -18.93 -8.30 0.69
CA GLU A 43 -19.93 -9.15 0.05
C GLU A 43 -19.84 -9.18 -1.48
N ARG A 44 -19.28 -8.15 -2.10
CA ARG A 44 -19.28 -7.95 -3.55
C ARG A 44 -17.95 -7.40 -4.05
N VAL A 45 -17.89 -6.09 -4.30
CA VAL A 45 -16.68 -5.39 -4.75
C VAL A 45 -16.79 -3.89 -4.48
N GLY A 46 -15.68 -3.31 -4.04
CA GLY A 46 -15.47 -1.87 -3.93
C GLY A 46 -14.27 -1.42 -4.75
N ILE A 47 -14.34 -0.20 -5.31
CA ILE A 47 -13.18 0.45 -5.91
C ILE A 47 -12.81 1.69 -5.10
N PHE A 48 -11.51 1.91 -4.92
CA PHE A 48 -10.95 3.01 -4.15
C PHE A 48 -9.94 3.79 -4.97
N ASP A 49 -9.95 5.10 -4.82
CA ASP A 49 -8.78 5.91 -5.14
C ASP A 49 -7.86 5.96 -3.92
N VAL A 50 -6.68 5.40 -4.08
CA VAL A 50 -5.60 5.46 -3.08
C VAL A 50 -4.34 6.08 -3.67
N SER A 51 -4.51 6.99 -4.64
CA SER A 51 -3.40 7.65 -5.35
C SER A 51 -2.52 8.53 -4.47
N HIS A 52 -2.97 8.83 -3.25
CA HIS A 52 -2.16 9.49 -2.23
C HIS A 52 -0.98 8.65 -1.75
N LEU A 53 -1.02 7.31 -1.89
CA LEU A 53 0.12 6.46 -1.57
C LEU A 53 1.36 6.90 -2.32
N GLY A 54 2.53 6.78 -1.69
CA GLY A 54 3.81 7.11 -2.30
C GLY A 54 4.21 6.13 -3.39
N LYS A 55 5.05 6.59 -4.28
CA LYS A 55 5.73 5.77 -5.29
C LYS A 55 7.18 6.20 -5.38
N ALA A 56 8.09 5.24 -5.40
CA ALA A 56 9.51 5.48 -5.62
C ALA A 56 10.13 4.33 -6.41
N SER A 57 11.24 4.58 -7.08
CA SER A 57 12.06 3.53 -7.69
C SER A 57 13.45 3.50 -7.11
N VAL A 58 14.03 2.30 -7.05
CA VAL A 58 15.41 2.07 -6.66
C VAL A 58 16.07 1.23 -7.74
N LYS A 59 17.03 1.81 -8.46
CA LYS A 59 17.64 1.20 -9.64
C LYS A 59 19.16 1.26 -9.58
N GLY A 60 19.80 0.24 -10.10
CA GLY A 60 21.25 0.15 -10.26
C GLY A 60 21.83 -1.18 -9.79
N PRO A 61 23.09 -1.49 -10.19
CA PRO A 61 23.77 -2.70 -9.76
C PRO A 61 23.83 -2.79 -8.22
N GLY A 62 23.39 -3.91 -7.66
CA GLY A 62 23.36 -4.11 -6.21
C GLY A 62 22.14 -3.52 -5.48
N ALA A 63 21.06 -3.11 -6.19
CA ALA A 63 19.83 -2.57 -5.57
C ALA A 63 19.21 -3.54 -4.56
N LEU A 64 19.17 -4.85 -4.85
CA LEU A 64 18.72 -5.87 -3.91
C LEU A 64 19.52 -5.86 -2.60
N ALA A 65 20.83 -5.88 -2.69
CA ALA A 65 21.72 -5.88 -1.51
C ALA A 65 21.61 -4.56 -0.73
N PHE A 66 21.48 -3.44 -1.43
CA PHE A 66 21.27 -2.13 -0.84
C PHE A 66 19.94 -2.07 -0.07
N LEU A 67 18.83 -2.40 -0.71
CA LEU A 67 17.52 -2.41 -0.05
C LEU A 67 17.47 -3.38 1.12
N ASN A 68 18.12 -4.53 1.01
CA ASN A 68 18.22 -5.47 2.12
C ASN A 68 19.00 -4.91 3.34
N ARG A 69 19.93 -3.97 3.14
CA ARG A 69 20.60 -3.27 4.26
C ARG A 69 19.75 -2.14 4.84
N CYS A 70 18.80 -1.61 4.08
CA CYS A 70 17.93 -0.52 4.56
C CYS A 70 16.65 -1.04 5.20
N LEU A 71 15.98 -2.00 4.57
CA LEU A 71 14.64 -2.47 4.93
C LEU A 71 14.70 -3.68 5.88
N THR A 72 13.65 -3.86 6.68
CA THR A 72 13.63 -4.92 7.70
C THR A 72 13.47 -6.32 7.14
N ASN A 73 12.61 -6.52 6.13
CA ASN A 73 12.35 -7.86 5.58
C ASN A 73 13.46 -8.31 4.62
N ASP A 74 13.46 -9.58 4.27
CA ASP A 74 14.49 -10.19 3.44
C ASP A 74 14.01 -10.31 1.99
N LEU A 75 14.41 -9.36 1.16
CA LEU A 75 14.05 -9.29 -0.26
C LEU A 75 14.71 -10.38 -1.13
N THR A 76 15.67 -11.13 -0.59
CA THR A 76 16.24 -12.31 -1.29
C THR A 76 15.25 -13.47 -1.36
N LYS A 77 14.19 -13.45 -0.56
CA LYS A 77 13.15 -14.47 -0.51
C LYS A 77 12.08 -14.34 -1.58
N ILE A 78 12.06 -13.23 -2.31
CA ILE A 78 11.14 -13.01 -3.41
C ILE A 78 11.86 -13.05 -4.75
N SER A 79 11.16 -13.49 -5.79
CA SER A 79 11.62 -13.51 -7.17
C SER A 79 11.16 -12.27 -7.95
N ASP A 80 11.69 -12.11 -9.15
CA ASP A 80 11.21 -11.08 -10.09
C ASP A 80 9.71 -11.31 -10.37
N GLY A 81 8.94 -10.22 -10.46
CA GLY A 81 7.47 -10.25 -10.55
C GLY A 81 6.75 -10.41 -9.21
N SER A 82 7.48 -10.46 -8.08
CA SER A 82 6.90 -10.60 -6.74
C SER A 82 7.09 -9.34 -5.90
N ALA A 83 6.27 -9.20 -4.87
CA ALA A 83 6.30 -8.10 -3.92
C ALA A 83 6.46 -8.60 -2.48
N GLN A 84 6.91 -7.73 -1.59
CA GLN A 84 7.05 -8.03 -0.18
C GLN A 84 6.72 -6.81 0.68
N TYR A 85 5.89 -7.03 1.72
CA TYR A 85 5.71 -6.04 2.77
C TYR A 85 6.96 -5.97 3.64
N THR A 86 7.41 -4.78 3.92
CA THR A 86 8.62 -4.51 4.70
C THR A 86 8.50 -3.17 5.43
N LEU A 87 9.45 -2.87 6.31
CA LEU A 87 9.49 -1.60 7.03
C LEU A 87 10.87 -0.95 6.85
N LEU A 88 10.87 0.37 6.87
CA LEU A 88 12.06 1.18 7.02
C LEU A 88 12.11 1.71 8.44
N CYS A 89 13.17 1.39 9.17
CA CYS A 89 13.33 1.79 10.56
C CYS A 89 14.41 2.86 10.74
N THR A 90 14.30 3.61 11.83
CA THR A 90 15.40 4.44 12.33
C THR A 90 16.47 3.55 13.00
N PRO A 91 17.71 4.05 13.20
CA PRO A 91 18.71 3.34 14.01
C PRO A 91 18.24 3.01 15.43
N THR A 92 17.26 3.73 15.97
CA THR A 92 16.66 3.52 17.30
C THR A 92 15.50 2.51 17.28
N GLY A 93 15.15 1.95 16.11
CA GLY A 93 14.14 0.90 15.97
C GLY A 93 12.71 1.39 15.75
N GLY A 94 12.48 2.70 15.77
CA GLY A 94 11.18 3.27 15.39
C GLY A 94 10.92 3.15 13.89
N VAL A 95 9.66 3.07 13.48
CA VAL A 95 9.27 2.89 12.08
C VAL A 95 9.17 4.24 11.37
N VAL A 96 10.02 4.46 10.37
CA VAL A 96 9.91 5.61 9.45
C VAL A 96 8.69 5.40 8.55
N ASP A 97 8.56 4.19 8.00
CA ASP A 97 7.40 3.79 7.21
C ASP A 97 7.30 2.27 7.06
N ASP A 98 6.10 1.80 6.78
CA ASP A 98 5.81 0.48 6.27
C ASP A 98 5.40 0.57 4.80
N LEU A 99 5.91 -0.32 3.98
CA LEU A 99 5.77 -0.22 2.52
C LEU A 99 5.78 -1.59 1.83
N ILE A 100 5.26 -1.59 0.60
CA ILE A 100 5.42 -2.73 -0.30
C ILE A 100 6.60 -2.47 -1.24
N ALA A 101 7.51 -3.43 -1.33
CA ALA A 101 8.60 -3.45 -2.29
C ALA A 101 8.31 -4.46 -3.39
N TYR A 102 8.22 -4.01 -4.63
CA TYR A 102 8.01 -4.79 -5.85
C TYR A 102 9.34 -5.01 -6.54
N ARG A 103 9.68 -6.26 -6.85
CA ARG A 103 10.93 -6.64 -7.49
C ARG A 103 10.71 -6.84 -8.99
N ASN A 104 11.11 -5.87 -9.81
CA ASN A 104 11.17 -6.02 -11.27
C ASN A 104 12.37 -6.89 -11.69
N GLY A 105 13.45 -6.83 -10.93
CA GLY A 105 14.70 -7.55 -11.15
C GLY A 105 15.67 -7.29 -10.01
N GLU A 106 16.84 -7.92 -10.06
CA GLU A 106 17.88 -7.76 -9.02
C GLU A 106 18.38 -6.32 -8.88
N SER A 107 18.32 -5.54 -9.94
CA SER A 107 18.75 -4.16 -10.02
C SER A 107 17.62 -3.14 -10.22
N ASP A 108 16.35 -3.55 -10.10
CA ASP A 108 15.20 -2.67 -10.32
C ASP A 108 14.05 -3.00 -9.35
N PHE A 109 13.75 -2.05 -8.46
CA PHE A 109 12.66 -2.15 -7.49
C PHE A 109 11.74 -0.94 -7.60
N PHE A 110 10.44 -1.21 -7.41
CA PHE A 110 9.42 -0.18 -7.24
C PHE A 110 8.87 -0.26 -5.82
N LEU A 111 8.76 0.88 -5.14
CA LEU A 111 8.34 0.97 -3.74
C LEU A 111 7.04 1.75 -3.62
N VAL A 112 6.16 1.30 -2.76
CA VAL A 112 4.88 1.98 -2.45
C VAL A 112 4.82 2.29 -0.95
N PRO A 113 5.42 3.40 -0.50
CA PRO A 113 5.33 3.89 0.88
C PRO A 113 3.99 4.61 1.13
N ASN A 114 3.70 4.91 2.40
CA ASN A 114 2.56 5.73 2.80
C ASN A 114 2.68 7.18 2.33
N ALA A 115 1.54 7.83 2.16
CA ALA A 115 1.41 9.17 1.57
C ALA A 115 2.28 10.24 2.26
N SER A 116 2.18 10.34 3.58
CA SER A 116 2.89 11.35 4.39
C SER A 116 4.40 11.10 4.45
N ASN A 117 4.82 9.83 4.39
CA ASN A 117 6.18 9.40 4.68
C ASN A 117 7.05 9.25 3.43
N THR A 118 6.47 9.37 2.24
CA THR A 118 7.17 9.15 0.95
C THR A 118 8.47 9.97 0.84
N THR A 119 8.42 11.24 1.22
CA THR A 119 9.60 12.12 1.15
C THR A 119 10.70 11.66 2.09
N ASP A 120 10.35 11.26 3.30
CA ASP A 120 11.30 10.79 4.31
C ASP A 120 11.89 9.44 3.92
N VAL A 121 11.07 8.50 3.41
CA VAL A 121 11.56 7.22 2.88
C VAL A 121 12.58 7.44 1.77
N VAL A 122 12.26 8.27 0.78
CA VAL A 122 13.17 8.58 -0.32
C VAL A 122 14.45 9.25 0.19
N ALA A 123 14.35 10.21 1.10
CA ALA A 123 15.51 10.91 1.67
C ALA A 123 16.44 9.97 2.45
N VAL A 124 15.88 9.07 3.28
CA VAL A 124 16.66 8.07 4.00
C VAL A 124 17.37 7.13 3.03
N LEU A 125 16.66 6.60 2.04
CA LEU A 125 17.26 5.71 1.05
C LEU A 125 18.35 6.42 0.24
N GLN A 126 18.14 7.67 -0.20
CA GLN A 126 19.14 8.46 -0.91
C GLN A 126 20.39 8.72 -0.07
N SER A 127 20.22 8.98 1.24
CA SER A 127 21.36 9.23 2.14
C SER A 127 22.24 7.99 2.37
N CYS A 128 21.72 6.79 2.15
CA CYS A 128 22.41 5.52 2.33
C CYS A 128 22.85 4.89 1.00
N ALA A 129 22.40 5.44 -0.14
CA ALA A 129 22.65 4.86 -1.46
C ALA A 129 24.10 5.04 -1.87
N PRO A 130 24.78 3.98 -2.34
CA PRO A 130 26.06 4.12 -3.04
C PRO A 130 25.85 4.78 -4.42
N ASP A 131 26.94 5.27 -5.01
CA ASP A 131 26.89 6.06 -6.25
C ASP A 131 26.22 5.36 -7.44
N GLU A 132 26.28 4.02 -7.47
CA GLU A 132 25.69 3.21 -8.53
C GLU A 132 24.17 3.02 -8.38
N ILE A 133 23.58 3.41 -7.24
CA ILE A 133 22.15 3.26 -6.95
C ILE A 133 21.42 4.59 -7.09
N THR A 134 20.43 4.61 -7.96
CA THR A 134 19.53 5.76 -8.12
C THR A 134 18.22 5.51 -7.39
N VAL A 135 17.87 6.40 -6.46
CA VAL A 135 16.58 6.44 -5.78
C VAL A 135 15.79 7.63 -6.28
N THR A 136 14.63 7.38 -6.92
CA THR A 136 13.80 8.41 -7.54
C THR A 136 12.43 8.47 -6.87
N ASN A 137 12.01 9.69 -6.50
CA ASN A 137 10.64 9.93 -6.05
C ASN A 137 9.70 10.00 -7.26
N LEU A 138 8.74 9.08 -7.34
CA LEU A 138 7.74 8.98 -8.40
C LEU A 138 6.33 9.26 -7.88
N HIS A 139 6.20 9.91 -6.72
CA HIS A 139 4.94 10.07 -5.99
C HIS A 139 3.80 10.63 -6.85
N MET A 140 4.11 11.57 -7.73
CA MET A 140 3.12 12.24 -8.57
C MET A 140 2.96 11.59 -9.97
N GLU A 141 3.75 10.59 -10.31
CA GLU A 141 3.80 10.03 -11.67
C GLU A 141 2.75 8.94 -11.90
N TYR A 142 2.33 8.26 -10.82
CA TYR A 142 1.35 7.18 -10.88
C TYR A 142 0.14 7.50 -10.00
N ALA A 143 -1.04 7.06 -10.45
CA ALA A 143 -2.19 6.85 -9.59
C ALA A 143 -2.14 5.45 -8.97
N VAL A 144 -2.95 5.20 -7.95
CA VAL A 144 -3.18 3.87 -7.39
C VAL A 144 -4.69 3.69 -7.20
N LEU A 145 -5.25 2.69 -7.87
CA LEU A 145 -6.67 2.35 -7.85
C LEU A 145 -6.81 0.95 -7.28
N ALA A 146 -7.59 0.79 -6.21
CA ALA A 146 -7.80 -0.54 -5.63
C ALA A 146 -9.16 -1.10 -6.01
N VAL A 147 -9.22 -2.38 -6.40
CA VAL A 147 -10.43 -3.15 -6.69
C VAL A 147 -10.45 -4.30 -5.69
N GLN A 148 -11.36 -4.26 -4.71
CA GLN A 148 -11.31 -5.12 -3.53
C GLN A 148 -12.67 -5.79 -3.28
N GLY A 149 -12.66 -7.06 -2.93
CA GLY A 149 -13.84 -7.86 -2.61
C GLY A 149 -13.89 -9.17 -3.39
N PRO A 150 -14.79 -10.10 -3.02
CA PRO A 150 -14.87 -11.44 -3.63
C PRO A 150 -15.18 -11.42 -5.13
N LEU A 151 -15.75 -10.33 -5.65
CA LEU A 151 -16.02 -10.17 -7.09
C LEU A 151 -14.95 -9.35 -7.83
N ALA A 152 -13.86 -8.96 -7.19
CA ALA A 152 -12.78 -8.20 -7.83
C ALA A 152 -12.20 -8.88 -9.09
N PRO A 153 -12.01 -10.23 -9.13
CA PRO A 153 -11.59 -10.89 -10.37
C PRO A 153 -12.57 -10.68 -11.53
N LYS A 154 -13.88 -10.77 -11.28
CA LYS A 154 -14.90 -10.59 -12.31
C LYS A 154 -14.88 -9.19 -12.93
N VAL A 155 -14.53 -8.18 -12.14
CA VAL A 155 -14.36 -6.81 -12.65
C VAL A 155 -13.23 -6.77 -13.68
N LEU A 156 -12.07 -7.31 -13.33
CA LEU A 156 -10.90 -7.30 -14.23
C LEU A 156 -11.08 -8.22 -15.44
N GLU A 157 -11.66 -9.41 -15.24
CA GLU A 157 -11.99 -10.33 -16.32
C GLU A 157 -12.95 -9.70 -17.36
N SER A 158 -13.92 -8.89 -16.91
CA SER A 158 -14.82 -8.15 -17.80
C SER A 158 -14.11 -7.09 -18.67
N LEU A 159 -12.92 -6.67 -18.25
CA LEU A 159 -12.02 -5.78 -18.97
C LEU A 159 -10.97 -6.56 -19.81
N GLY A 160 -11.07 -7.89 -19.86
CA GLY A 160 -10.16 -8.76 -20.62
C GLY A 160 -8.83 -9.04 -19.91
N ILE A 161 -8.74 -8.79 -18.62
CA ILE A 161 -7.51 -8.97 -17.83
C ILE A 161 -7.49 -10.37 -17.20
N ASN A 162 -6.35 -11.05 -17.35
CA ASN A 162 -6.09 -12.29 -16.62
C ASN A 162 -5.86 -11.98 -15.14
N THR A 163 -6.62 -12.64 -14.27
CA THR A 163 -6.56 -12.46 -12.81
C THR A 163 -5.87 -13.61 -12.08
N ASP A 164 -5.38 -14.59 -12.81
CA ASP A 164 -4.64 -15.75 -12.28
C ASP A 164 -3.17 -15.36 -12.04
N ILE A 165 -2.96 -14.53 -11.03
CA ILE A 165 -1.65 -14.13 -10.53
C ILE A 165 -1.58 -14.41 -9.03
N ASP A 166 -0.41 -14.80 -8.53
CA ASP A 166 -0.20 -15.15 -7.12
C ASP A 166 -0.37 -13.95 -6.19
N TYR A 167 -0.78 -14.20 -4.95
CA TYR A 167 -0.80 -13.15 -3.92
C TYR A 167 0.60 -12.59 -3.72
N MET A 168 0.70 -11.26 -3.66
CA MET A 168 1.96 -10.52 -3.63
C MET A 168 2.78 -10.68 -4.92
N ALA A 169 2.15 -10.98 -6.05
CA ALA A 169 2.73 -10.85 -7.38
C ALA A 169 2.17 -9.64 -8.13
N PHE A 170 2.82 -9.26 -9.20
CA PHE A 170 2.37 -8.20 -10.10
C PHE A 170 2.72 -8.51 -11.55
N ASP A 171 1.97 -7.89 -12.46
CA ASP A 171 2.14 -8.02 -13.90
C ASP A 171 1.86 -6.68 -14.59
N HIS A 172 2.15 -6.57 -15.86
CA HIS A 172 1.86 -5.41 -16.69
C HIS A 172 0.69 -5.74 -17.64
N VAL A 173 -0.35 -4.92 -17.59
CA VAL A 173 -1.58 -5.11 -18.38
C VAL A 173 -1.97 -3.82 -19.08
N THR A 174 -2.88 -3.94 -20.06
CA THR A 174 -3.45 -2.78 -20.74
C THR A 174 -4.92 -2.63 -20.37
N ILE A 175 -5.32 -1.49 -19.82
CA ILE A 175 -6.71 -1.15 -19.49
C ILE A 175 -7.06 0.19 -20.11
N ALA A 176 -8.15 0.26 -20.87
CA ALA A 176 -8.59 1.46 -21.59
C ALA A 176 -7.48 2.11 -22.45
N GLY A 177 -6.59 1.27 -23.01
CA GLY A 177 -5.46 1.72 -23.84
C GLY A 177 -4.25 2.24 -23.06
N ALA A 178 -4.28 2.20 -21.72
CA ALA A 178 -3.19 2.61 -20.85
C ALA A 178 -2.38 1.41 -20.35
N ASP A 179 -1.07 1.58 -20.21
CA ASP A 179 -0.21 0.63 -19.51
C ASP A 179 -0.43 0.76 -18.01
N VAL A 180 -0.69 -0.36 -17.34
CA VAL A 180 -1.02 -0.43 -15.91
C VAL A 180 -0.20 -1.52 -15.24
N ILE A 181 0.42 -1.22 -14.12
CA ILE A 181 0.98 -2.25 -13.25
C ILE A 181 -0.18 -2.83 -12.43
N LEU A 182 -0.47 -4.10 -12.61
CA LEU A 182 -1.50 -4.85 -11.89
C LEU A 182 -0.85 -5.63 -10.75
N CYS A 183 -1.18 -5.28 -9.52
CA CYS A 183 -0.64 -5.91 -8.32
C CYS A 183 -1.73 -6.74 -7.61
N ARG A 184 -1.43 -7.99 -7.24
CA ARG A 184 -2.29 -8.82 -6.42
C ARG A 184 -2.08 -8.50 -4.93
N THR A 185 -2.40 -7.27 -4.57
CA THR A 185 -2.24 -6.66 -3.24
C THR A 185 -3.52 -5.99 -2.79
N GLY A 186 -3.58 -5.58 -1.53
CA GLY A 186 -4.71 -4.86 -0.96
C GLY A 186 -4.55 -4.64 0.55
N TYR A 187 -5.48 -3.88 1.13
CA TYR A 187 -5.47 -3.48 2.53
C TYR A 187 -6.85 -3.67 3.19
N THR A 188 -7.61 -4.64 2.68
CA THR A 188 -9.00 -4.87 3.11
C THR A 188 -9.22 -6.24 3.75
N GLY A 189 -8.28 -7.16 3.56
CA GLY A 189 -8.43 -8.57 3.95
C GLY A 189 -9.22 -9.40 2.95
N GLU A 190 -9.81 -8.77 1.93
CA GLU A 190 -10.50 -9.45 0.86
C GLU A 190 -9.58 -9.72 -0.34
N LEU A 191 -10.03 -10.59 -1.21
CA LEU A 191 -9.42 -10.79 -2.52
C LEU A 191 -9.46 -9.47 -3.28
N GLY A 192 -8.32 -9.06 -3.86
CA GLY A 192 -8.28 -7.78 -4.51
C GLY A 192 -7.00 -7.52 -5.29
N TYR A 193 -7.03 -6.39 -5.97
CA TYR A 193 -5.95 -5.93 -6.83
C TYR A 193 -5.75 -4.43 -6.65
N GLU A 194 -4.52 -3.98 -6.86
CA GLU A 194 -4.16 -2.57 -6.97
C GLU A 194 -3.59 -2.32 -8.37
N LEU A 195 -4.08 -1.27 -9.01
CA LEU A 195 -3.76 -0.89 -10.38
C LEU A 195 -3.03 0.44 -10.36
N LEU A 196 -1.85 0.48 -10.95
CA LEU A 196 -1.01 1.67 -10.97
C LEU A 196 -0.83 2.17 -12.42
N PRO A 197 -1.79 2.91 -12.98
CA PRO A 197 -1.61 3.63 -14.24
C PRO A 197 -0.74 4.87 -14.01
N LEU A 198 -0.13 5.39 -15.09
CA LEU A 198 0.41 6.75 -15.07
C LEU A 198 -0.71 7.75 -14.72
N THR A 199 -0.37 8.83 -14.02
CA THR A 199 -1.32 9.88 -13.60
C THR A 199 -2.16 10.41 -14.75
N LYS A 200 -1.57 10.58 -15.95
CA LYS A 200 -2.28 11.06 -17.16
C LYS A 200 -3.40 10.12 -17.63
N ASP A 201 -3.29 8.82 -17.32
CA ASP A 201 -4.21 7.78 -17.77
C ASP A 201 -5.21 7.35 -16.65
N ALA A 202 -5.04 7.90 -15.44
CA ALA A 202 -5.80 7.51 -14.25
C ALA A 202 -7.32 7.64 -14.43
N VAL A 203 -7.78 8.70 -15.11
CA VAL A 203 -9.21 8.94 -15.35
C VAL A 203 -9.81 7.85 -16.24
N ALA A 204 -9.13 7.50 -17.35
CA ALA A 204 -9.63 6.47 -18.27
C ALA A 204 -9.73 5.10 -17.60
N VAL A 205 -8.71 4.72 -16.81
CA VAL A 205 -8.71 3.46 -16.06
C VAL A 205 -9.80 3.46 -14.98
N TRP A 206 -9.96 4.58 -14.25
CA TRP A 206 -11.01 4.72 -13.25
C TRP A 206 -12.41 4.57 -13.84
N GLU A 207 -12.69 5.21 -14.97
CA GLU A 207 -13.99 5.12 -15.64
C GLU A 207 -14.29 3.69 -16.10
N ALA A 208 -13.31 2.99 -16.67
CA ALA A 208 -13.45 1.59 -17.02
C ALA A 208 -13.79 0.71 -15.82
N LEU A 209 -13.11 0.91 -14.67
CA LEU A 209 -13.42 0.20 -13.43
C LEU A 209 -14.81 0.56 -12.88
N ALA A 210 -15.15 1.85 -12.87
CA ALA A 210 -16.43 2.33 -12.38
C ALA A 210 -17.62 1.79 -13.19
N ASP A 211 -17.44 1.61 -14.50
CA ASP A 211 -18.44 0.95 -15.34
C ASP A 211 -18.50 -0.55 -15.11
N ALA A 212 -17.35 -1.20 -14.96
CA ALA A 212 -17.26 -2.66 -14.77
C ALA A 212 -17.85 -3.16 -13.44
N ILE A 213 -17.85 -2.33 -12.37
CA ILE A 213 -18.47 -2.71 -11.10
C ILE A 213 -20.00 -2.63 -11.10
N LYS A 214 -20.63 -1.84 -11.99
CA LYS A 214 -22.10 -1.60 -12.00
C LYS A 214 -22.92 -2.88 -12.10
N PRO A 215 -22.64 -3.82 -13.03
CA PRO A 215 -23.41 -5.07 -13.15
C PRO A 215 -23.28 -5.97 -11.91
N LEU A 216 -22.24 -5.76 -11.11
CA LEU A 216 -21.94 -6.54 -9.90
C LEU A 216 -22.49 -5.88 -8.62
N ASN A 217 -23.25 -4.78 -8.75
CA ASN A 217 -23.71 -3.95 -7.64
C ASN A 217 -22.52 -3.49 -6.75
N GLY A 218 -21.37 -3.27 -7.36
CA GLY A 218 -20.18 -2.74 -6.69
C GLY A 218 -20.35 -1.26 -6.36
N LEU A 219 -19.54 -0.77 -5.43
CA LEU A 219 -19.56 0.62 -5.00
C LEU A 219 -18.21 1.30 -5.19
N VAL A 220 -18.26 2.60 -5.43
CA VAL A 220 -17.12 3.48 -5.20
C VAL A 220 -17.01 3.70 -3.70
N CYS A 221 -15.82 3.52 -3.14
CA CYS A 221 -15.60 3.51 -1.70
C CYS A 221 -14.55 4.57 -1.32
N GLY A 222 -14.78 5.23 -0.19
CA GLY A 222 -13.87 6.22 0.37
C GLY A 222 -12.92 5.66 1.43
N LEU A 223 -12.01 6.50 1.90
CA LEU A 223 -11.00 6.10 2.90
C LEU A 223 -11.59 5.74 4.26
N GLY A 224 -12.83 6.17 4.57
CA GLY A 224 -13.54 5.74 5.77
C GLY A 224 -13.81 4.22 5.78
N ALA A 225 -14.28 3.68 4.66
CA ALA A 225 -14.46 2.22 4.51
C ALA A 225 -13.10 1.49 4.52
N ARG A 226 -12.06 2.04 3.88
CA ARG A 226 -10.70 1.50 3.93
C ARG A 226 -10.20 1.36 5.37
N ASP A 227 -10.45 2.36 6.22
CA ASP A 227 -10.01 2.34 7.62
C ASP A 227 -10.76 1.30 8.45
N THR A 228 -12.07 1.16 8.28
CA THR A 228 -12.82 0.11 8.99
C THR A 228 -12.42 -1.30 8.53
N LEU A 229 -12.20 -1.50 7.23
CA LEU A 229 -11.77 -2.78 6.64
C LEU A 229 -10.40 -3.22 7.17
N ARG A 230 -9.39 -2.33 7.14
CA ARG A 230 -8.04 -2.64 7.61
C ARG A 230 -8.03 -2.92 9.13
N THR A 231 -8.83 -2.17 9.90
CA THR A 231 -8.91 -2.31 11.35
C THR A 231 -9.47 -3.68 11.76
N GLU A 232 -10.51 -4.16 11.08
CA GLU A 232 -11.04 -5.53 11.30
C GLU A 232 -9.98 -6.60 11.06
N MET A 233 -9.08 -6.40 10.10
CA MET A 233 -8.00 -7.33 9.80
C MET A 233 -6.79 -7.18 10.71
N GLY A 234 -6.75 -6.14 11.55
CA GLY A 234 -5.60 -5.82 12.39
C GLY A 234 -4.39 -5.33 11.58
N TYR A 235 -4.61 -4.79 10.38
CA TYR A 235 -3.54 -4.20 9.58
C TYR A 235 -3.11 -2.86 10.17
N PRO A 236 -1.81 -2.66 10.43
CA PRO A 236 -1.33 -1.43 11.03
C PRO A 236 -1.42 -0.25 10.05
N LEU A 237 -1.61 0.94 10.60
CA LEU A 237 -1.49 2.21 9.88
C LEU A 237 -0.40 3.05 10.54
N HIS A 238 0.53 3.57 9.74
CA HIS A 238 1.55 4.50 10.24
C HIS A 238 0.89 5.79 10.77
N GLY A 239 1.33 6.23 11.94
CA GLY A 239 0.70 7.29 12.71
C GLY A 239 -0.29 6.79 13.78
N HIS A 240 -0.63 5.50 13.76
CA HIS A 240 -1.48 4.81 14.74
C HIS A 240 -0.71 3.66 15.41
N GLU A 241 -0.66 2.49 14.79
CA GLU A 241 0.02 1.30 15.33
C GLU A 241 1.52 1.30 15.06
N LEU A 242 1.98 2.04 14.06
CA LEU A 242 3.38 2.23 13.69
C LEU A 242 3.75 3.72 13.77
N SER A 243 4.94 4.04 14.24
CA SER A 243 5.47 5.41 14.25
C SER A 243 6.98 5.42 14.52
N LEU A 244 7.59 6.60 14.49
CA LEU A 244 8.99 6.78 14.89
C LEU A 244 9.28 6.36 16.35
N GLU A 245 8.24 6.22 17.19
CA GLU A 245 8.33 5.82 18.59
C GLU A 245 7.88 4.38 18.85
N ILE A 246 7.33 3.71 17.84
CA ILE A 246 6.82 2.34 17.91
C ILE A 246 7.63 1.46 16.95
N SER A 247 8.21 0.40 17.49
CA SER A 247 8.98 -0.55 16.69
C SER A 247 8.11 -1.64 16.07
N PRO A 248 8.59 -2.34 15.03
CA PRO A 248 7.91 -3.52 14.48
C PRO A 248 7.64 -4.61 15.52
N VAL A 249 8.51 -4.78 16.52
CA VAL A 249 8.34 -5.77 17.58
C VAL A 249 7.17 -5.38 18.48
N GLU A 250 7.13 -4.13 18.90
CA GLU A 250 6.04 -3.58 19.73
C GLU A 250 4.70 -3.59 19.00
N ALA A 251 4.69 -3.29 17.70
CA ALA A 251 3.51 -3.29 16.84
C ALA A 251 3.02 -4.69 16.42
N SER A 252 3.64 -5.76 16.91
CA SER A 252 3.36 -7.14 16.46
C SER A 252 3.62 -7.39 14.96
N ALA A 253 4.41 -6.54 14.31
CA ALA A 253 4.85 -6.64 12.91
C ALA A 253 6.20 -7.36 12.74
N GLY A 254 6.66 -8.08 13.75
CA GLY A 254 7.93 -8.81 13.73
C GLY A 254 8.02 -9.92 12.67
N TRP A 255 6.90 -10.32 12.08
CA TRP A 255 6.84 -11.23 10.92
C TRP A 255 7.41 -10.61 9.64
N ALA A 256 7.41 -9.27 9.54
CA ALA A 256 7.99 -8.50 8.44
C ALA A 256 9.47 -8.14 8.68
N VAL A 257 10.14 -8.85 9.59
CA VAL A 257 11.56 -8.67 9.89
C VAL A 257 12.34 -9.92 9.50
N GLY A 258 13.36 -9.74 8.68
CA GLY A 258 14.27 -10.80 8.26
C GLY A 258 15.30 -11.13 9.33
N TRP A 259 14.89 -11.81 10.40
CA TRP A 259 15.71 -12.10 11.59
C TRP A 259 17.00 -12.89 11.35
N LYS A 260 17.21 -13.40 10.13
CA LYS A 260 18.42 -14.12 9.74
C LYS A 260 19.39 -13.28 8.92
N LYS A 261 19.03 -12.02 8.65
CA LYS A 261 19.92 -11.07 7.97
C LYS A 261 21.04 -10.62 8.91
N ASP A 262 22.18 -10.34 8.35
CA ASP A 262 23.35 -9.88 9.14
C ASP A 262 23.09 -8.52 9.78
N SER A 263 22.51 -7.56 9.01
CA SER A 263 22.17 -6.24 9.49
C SER A 263 21.14 -5.53 8.58
N PHE A 264 20.44 -4.57 9.15
CA PHE A 264 19.58 -3.61 8.47
C PHE A 264 19.38 -2.39 9.41
N LEU A 265 18.78 -1.31 8.92
CA LEU A 265 18.56 -0.12 9.76
C LEU A 265 17.69 -0.49 10.98
N GLY A 266 18.22 -0.26 12.18
CA GLY A 266 17.56 -0.58 13.45
C GLY A 266 17.72 -2.02 13.94
N SER A 267 18.46 -2.89 13.23
CA SER A 267 18.60 -4.32 13.53
C SER A 267 19.02 -4.62 14.98
N ASP A 268 19.95 -3.86 15.54
CA ASP A 268 20.47 -4.10 16.89
C ASP A 268 19.38 -3.92 17.96
N VAL A 269 18.62 -2.83 17.86
CA VAL A 269 17.51 -2.54 18.78
C VAL A 269 16.40 -3.55 18.62
N LEU A 270 16.01 -3.88 17.38
CA LEU A 270 14.94 -4.86 17.13
C LEU A 270 15.31 -6.26 17.60
N THR A 271 16.58 -6.67 17.45
CA THR A 271 17.07 -7.95 17.94
C THR A 271 17.01 -8.02 19.48
N ALA A 272 17.44 -6.95 20.16
CA ALA A 272 17.31 -6.87 21.61
C ALA A 272 15.84 -6.91 22.08
N GLN A 273 14.94 -6.19 21.39
CA GLN A 273 13.52 -6.22 21.69
C GLN A 273 12.88 -7.59 21.48
N LYS A 274 13.26 -8.31 20.41
CA LYS A 274 12.83 -9.69 20.17
C LYS A 274 13.29 -10.63 21.27
N ALA A 275 14.47 -10.39 21.84
CA ALA A 275 15.02 -11.17 22.94
C ALA A 275 14.38 -10.83 24.31
N GLY A 276 13.39 -9.94 24.39
CA GLY A 276 12.65 -9.62 25.59
C GLY A 276 12.82 -8.18 26.09
N ALA A 277 13.56 -7.31 25.37
CA ALA A 277 13.74 -5.92 25.77
C ALA A 277 12.55 -5.00 25.37
N ALA A 278 11.57 -5.51 24.65
CA ALA A 278 10.35 -4.73 24.31
C ALA A 278 9.54 -4.40 25.58
N LYS A 279 9.18 -3.13 25.74
CA LYS A 279 8.47 -2.64 26.95
C LYS A 279 6.95 -2.63 26.79
N ARG A 280 6.44 -2.72 25.56
CA ARG A 280 5.00 -2.67 25.24
C ARG A 280 4.71 -3.61 24.06
N LYS A 281 3.45 -3.92 23.87
CA LYS A 281 2.99 -4.74 22.74
C LYS A 281 1.61 -4.29 22.30
N SER A 282 1.41 -4.15 21.00
CA SER A 282 0.11 -3.90 20.41
C SER A 282 -0.82 -5.10 20.62
N MET A 283 -2.06 -4.82 21.05
CA MET A 283 -3.09 -5.82 21.33
C MET A 283 -4.43 -5.36 20.75
N ALA A 284 -5.13 -6.26 20.09
CA ALA A 284 -6.50 -6.02 19.69
C ALA A 284 -7.43 -6.13 20.92
N LEU A 285 -8.38 -5.20 21.02
CA LEU A 285 -9.41 -5.19 22.05
C LEU A 285 -10.79 -5.34 21.38
N LYS A 286 -11.65 -6.18 21.96
CA LYS A 286 -13.04 -6.31 21.58
C LYS A 286 -13.90 -5.73 22.70
N SER A 287 -14.71 -4.69 22.39
CA SER A 287 -15.73 -4.21 23.34
C SER A 287 -16.76 -5.32 23.59
N LEU A 288 -17.06 -5.57 24.85
CA LEU A 288 -18.07 -6.53 25.27
C LEU A 288 -19.46 -5.88 25.42
N ASP A 289 -19.48 -4.57 25.63
CA ASP A 289 -20.69 -3.78 25.81
C ASP A 289 -20.68 -2.55 24.90
N ARG A 290 -21.86 -1.98 24.66
CA ARG A 290 -21.96 -0.67 24.01
C ARG A 290 -21.45 0.39 24.98
N GLY A 291 -20.34 1.04 24.62
CA GLY A 291 -19.80 2.20 25.31
C GLY A 291 -20.68 3.45 25.14
#